data_9abde7519401611939f8c6cc96741ad7
#
_entry.id   9abde7519401611939f8c6cc96741ad7
#
_cell.length_a   1.000
_cell.length_b   1.000
_cell.length_c   1.000
_cell.angle_alpha   90.00
_cell.angle_beta   90.00
_cell.angle_gamma   90.00
#
_symmetry.space_group_name_H-M   'P 1'
#
loop_
_entity.id
_entity.type
_entity.pdbx_description
1 polymer ?
#
loop_
_entity_poly.entity_id
_entity_poly.type
_entity_poly.pdbx_seq_one_letter_code
_entity_poly.pdbx_strand_id
1 'polypeptide(L)'
;MIKTLLAHVKEYKRPSLIAPLCAALEVFFDMSIPFVIAQLIDQGIQAGNMAVAMKFGLLMLFLAICGLTTGFLAGKFAAEASAGFAANLREGMYDNIQTFAFSNIDKYSTAGLVTRMTTDVTNVQNAYQMIIRVAVRAPLTVIFSMFMCFVVDRRLSIMFLIAVVILATSLYFIMRRAMTSFNYVFRKYDELNASVQENISGIRVVKAFVREDYENKKFTKAAENIYQLFVKAEKIVIFNNPIMMFIIFACMICLSWFGAHFIVAGSLTTGELTSLFSYIFAMMMSLMMLSMIMVMISMSTASAERISEVLTEKADIVNPENPLMEVPDGSICFDHVHFSYKHGSGEEVLSDIDLSIASGEIIGVIGGTGSGKTSFANLISRLYDVDAGSVTVGGHDVRQYDLEVLRDQVAVVLQKNILFSGTILDNLRWGNEDATEEECIEACRQACADEFIERFPDKYNTWIEQGGSNVSGGQKQRLCIARALLKKPKVLILDDSTSAVDTATDANIRRSFVETIPGTTKIIIAQRISSIQHADKILVLDGGKISGFASHDELLKTNAIYREINDVQQQDDGDFDMEGGA
;
A
#
# COMPACT_ATOMS: atom_id res chain seq x y z
N MET A 1 -6.15 -16.02 -0.83
CA MET A 1 -5.89 -15.14 0.31
C MET A 1 -5.19 -15.83 1.48
N ILE A 2 -5.89 -16.59 2.38
CA ILE A 2 -5.27 -17.16 3.61
C ILE A 2 -4.02 -18.00 3.30
N LYS A 3 -4.09 -18.86 2.29
CA LYS A 3 -2.97 -19.72 1.87
C LYS A 3 -1.76 -18.91 1.38
N THR A 4 -2.02 -17.83 0.65
CA THR A 4 -0.98 -16.89 0.18
C THR A 4 -0.29 -16.19 1.34
N LEU A 5 -1.05 -15.66 2.30
CA LEU A 5 -0.50 -15.00 3.47
C LEU A 5 0.30 -15.97 4.35
N LEU A 6 -0.24 -17.16 4.65
CA LEU A 6 0.45 -18.16 5.46
C LEU A 6 1.75 -18.68 4.83
N ALA A 7 1.89 -18.60 3.50
CA ALA A 7 3.16 -18.93 2.84
C ALA A 7 4.31 -18.00 3.30
N HIS A 8 4.00 -16.75 3.69
CA HIS A 8 4.97 -15.76 4.16
C HIS A 8 5.34 -15.90 5.66
N VAL A 9 4.84 -16.92 6.35
CA VAL A 9 5.34 -17.25 7.70
C VAL A 9 6.80 -17.72 7.66
N LYS A 10 7.24 -18.33 6.54
CA LYS A 10 8.62 -18.74 6.25
C LYS A 10 9.33 -19.37 7.50
N GLU A 11 10.40 -18.75 8.00
CA GLU A 11 11.22 -19.17 9.14
C GLU A 11 10.51 -19.07 10.50
N TYR A 12 9.45 -18.28 10.61
CA TYR A 12 8.69 -18.08 11.87
C TYR A 12 7.64 -19.16 12.15
N LYS A 13 7.66 -20.28 11.41
CA LYS A 13 6.77 -21.44 11.66
C LYS A 13 6.95 -22.03 13.06
N ARG A 14 8.20 -22.09 13.56
CA ARG A 14 8.48 -22.63 14.91
C ARG A 14 7.89 -21.74 16.01
N PRO A 15 8.17 -20.44 16.10
CA PRO A 15 7.50 -19.53 17.05
C PRO A 15 5.98 -19.57 16.93
N SER A 16 5.42 -19.66 15.71
CA SER A 16 3.98 -19.73 15.45
C SER A 16 3.31 -21.00 16.00
N LEU A 17 4.05 -22.10 16.16
CA LEU A 17 3.56 -23.34 16.77
C LEU A 17 3.83 -23.39 18.27
N ILE A 18 4.93 -22.84 18.74
CA ILE A 18 5.29 -22.82 20.16
C ILE A 18 4.37 -21.88 20.95
N ALA A 19 3.99 -20.72 20.40
CA ALA A 19 3.14 -19.75 21.07
C ALA A 19 1.77 -20.35 21.50
N PRO A 20 0.98 -20.99 20.64
CA PRO A 20 -0.28 -21.63 21.04
C PRO A 20 -0.07 -22.81 21.99
N LEU A 21 1.04 -23.56 21.88
CA LEU A 21 1.36 -24.65 22.81
C LEU A 21 1.62 -24.10 24.23
N CYS A 22 2.42 -23.04 24.33
CA CYS A 22 2.67 -22.37 25.61
C CYS A 22 1.38 -21.75 26.20
N ALA A 23 0.51 -21.17 25.34
CA ALA A 23 -0.79 -20.67 25.78
C ALA A 23 -1.72 -21.79 26.31
N ALA A 24 -1.67 -22.97 25.69
CA ALA A 24 -2.41 -24.15 26.19
C ALA A 24 -1.88 -24.63 27.55
N LEU A 25 -0.57 -24.65 27.74
CA LEU A 25 0.06 -24.99 29.03
C LEU A 25 -0.26 -23.94 30.10
N GLU A 26 -0.24 -22.66 29.76
CA GLU A 26 -0.65 -21.56 30.63
C GLU A 26 -2.08 -21.80 31.16
N VAL A 27 -3.04 -22.10 30.26
CA VAL A 27 -4.42 -22.41 30.65
C VAL A 27 -4.50 -23.62 31.57
N PHE A 28 -3.73 -24.67 31.29
CA PHE A 28 -3.71 -25.87 32.14
C PHE A 28 -3.25 -25.52 33.56
N PHE A 29 -2.19 -24.75 33.73
CA PHE A 29 -1.71 -24.35 35.07
C PHE A 29 -2.71 -23.41 35.74
N ASP A 30 -3.21 -22.37 35.03
CA ASP A 30 -4.18 -21.43 35.58
C ASP A 30 -5.46 -22.12 36.06
N MET A 31 -5.99 -23.07 35.29
CA MET A 31 -7.21 -23.77 35.61
C MET A 31 -7.03 -24.89 36.68
N SER A 32 -5.78 -25.25 36.98
CA SER A 32 -5.46 -26.15 38.10
C SER A 32 -5.47 -25.43 39.45
N ILE A 33 -5.22 -24.13 39.50
CA ILE A 33 -5.15 -23.36 40.76
C ILE A 33 -6.47 -23.42 41.56
N PRO A 34 -7.67 -23.18 40.97
CA PRO A 34 -8.93 -23.25 41.74
C PRO A 34 -9.19 -24.62 42.38
N PHE A 35 -8.76 -25.69 41.69
CA PHE A 35 -8.87 -27.03 42.27
C PHE A 35 -7.98 -27.22 43.52
N VAL A 36 -6.73 -26.71 43.45
CA VAL A 36 -5.81 -26.73 44.60
C VAL A 36 -6.33 -25.84 45.75
N ILE A 37 -6.98 -24.71 45.42
CA ILE A 37 -7.65 -23.86 46.41
C ILE A 37 -8.73 -24.66 47.18
N ALA A 38 -9.54 -25.43 46.46
CA ALA A 38 -10.54 -26.29 47.08
C ALA A 38 -9.91 -27.25 48.10
N GLN A 39 -8.83 -27.94 47.71
CA GLN A 39 -8.12 -28.86 48.59
C GLN A 39 -7.48 -28.15 49.81
N LEU A 40 -6.94 -26.94 49.59
CA LEU A 40 -6.37 -26.13 50.66
C LEU A 40 -7.44 -25.74 51.68
N ILE A 41 -8.63 -25.34 51.24
CA ILE A 41 -9.75 -24.96 52.13
C ILE A 41 -10.23 -26.19 52.92
N ASP A 42 -10.51 -27.30 52.25
CA ASP A 42 -11.16 -28.45 52.84
C ASP A 42 -10.21 -29.26 53.76
N GLN A 43 -8.99 -29.58 53.27
CA GLN A 43 -8.04 -30.42 53.99
C GLN A 43 -7.04 -29.64 54.83
N GLY A 44 -6.85 -28.35 54.57
CA GLY A 44 -5.95 -27.49 55.32
C GLY A 44 -6.69 -26.68 56.36
N ILE A 45 -7.56 -25.75 55.93
CA ILE A 45 -8.18 -24.74 56.78
C ILE A 45 -9.27 -25.38 57.64
N GLN A 46 -10.23 -26.10 57.07
CA GLN A 46 -11.33 -26.72 57.80
C GLN A 46 -10.88 -27.85 58.72
N ALA A 47 -9.90 -28.63 58.28
CA ALA A 47 -9.30 -29.68 59.08
C ALA A 47 -8.31 -29.14 60.15
N GLY A 48 -8.05 -27.85 60.20
CA GLY A 48 -7.11 -27.21 61.14
C GLY A 48 -5.66 -27.67 60.98
N ASN A 49 -5.28 -28.21 59.81
CA ASN A 49 -3.96 -28.79 59.58
C ASN A 49 -3.06 -27.80 58.80
N MET A 50 -2.26 -27.04 59.55
CA MET A 50 -1.35 -26.04 58.99
C MET A 50 -0.30 -26.63 58.06
N ALA A 51 0.17 -27.86 58.30
CA ALA A 51 1.18 -28.50 57.44
C ALA A 51 0.61 -28.83 56.05
N VAL A 52 -0.64 -29.26 55.99
CA VAL A 52 -1.34 -29.53 54.72
C VAL A 52 -1.67 -28.22 54.01
N ALA A 53 -2.10 -27.19 54.73
CA ALA A 53 -2.35 -25.86 54.16
C ALA A 53 -1.05 -25.28 53.53
N MET A 54 0.09 -25.41 54.19
CA MET A 54 1.38 -24.96 53.68
C MET A 54 1.81 -25.75 52.42
N LYS A 55 1.57 -27.07 52.41
CA LYS A 55 1.84 -27.91 51.22
C LYS A 55 1.06 -27.45 49.99
N PHE A 56 -0.25 -27.23 50.12
CA PHE A 56 -1.09 -26.73 49.03
C PHE A 56 -0.76 -25.30 48.65
N GLY A 57 -0.38 -24.44 49.60
CA GLY A 57 0.11 -23.08 49.33
C GLY A 57 1.37 -23.08 48.51
N LEU A 58 2.34 -23.95 48.81
CA LEU A 58 3.56 -24.10 47.99
C LEU A 58 3.26 -24.67 46.62
N LEU A 59 2.31 -25.63 46.50
CA LEU A 59 1.87 -26.13 45.21
C LEU A 59 1.23 -25.03 44.33
N MET A 60 0.38 -24.19 44.94
CA MET A 60 -0.20 -23.03 44.24
C MET A 60 0.86 -22.06 43.74
N LEU A 61 1.85 -21.76 44.57
CA LEU A 61 2.98 -20.91 44.18
C LEU A 61 3.76 -21.53 43.00
N PHE A 62 4.00 -22.83 43.04
CA PHE A 62 4.64 -23.53 41.94
C PHE A 62 3.83 -23.45 40.65
N LEU A 63 2.50 -23.72 40.70
CA LEU A 63 1.61 -23.61 39.55
C LEU A 63 1.56 -22.19 38.99
N ALA A 64 1.52 -21.17 39.85
CA ALA A 64 1.54 -19.78 39.47
C ALA A 64 2.86 -19.39 38.73
N ILE A 65 4.01 -19.90 39.23
CA ILE A 65 5.31 -19.68 38.55
C ILE A 65 5.32 -20.39 37.20
N CYS A 66 4.80 -21.61 37.07
CA CYS A 66 4.67 -22.32 35.80
C CYS A 66 3.72 -21.58 34.86
N GLY A 67 2.59 -21.10 35.31
CA GLY A 67 1.66 -20.27 34.53
C GLY A 67 2.31 -18.98 34.04
N LEU A 68 3.01 -18.26 34.92
CA LEU A 68 3.74 -17.05 34.59
C LEU A 68 4.81 -17.31 33.50
N THR A 69 5.61 -18.36 33.64
CA THR A 69 6.68 -18.69 32.69
C THR A 69 6.10 -19.09 31.33
N THR A 70 5.07 -19.93 31.31
CA THR A 70 4.41 -20.34 30.05
C THR A 70 3.68 -19.18 29.38
N GLY A 71 3.02 -18.30 30.15
CA GLY A 71 2.38 -17.09 29.64
C GLY A 71 3.38 -16.08 29.07
N PHE A 72 4.54 -15.91 29.73
CA PHE A 72 5.64 -15.10 29.20
C PHE A 72 6.18 -15.67 27.89
N LEU A 73 6.45 -16.97 27.82
CA LEU A 73 6.93 -17.63 26.60
C LEU A 73 5.89 -17.55 25.47
N ALA A 74 4.60 -17.76 25.77
CA ALA A 74 3.52 -17.60 24.81
C ALA A 74 3.50 -16.18 24.23
N GLY A 75 3.64 -15.15 25.08
CA GLY A 75 3.73 -13.76 24.66
C GLY A 75 4.94 -13.47 23.80
N LYS A 76 6.13 -13.93 24.22
CA LYS A 76 7.39 -13.75 23.49
C LYS A 76 7.31 -14.36 22.09
N PHE A 77 6.96 -15.63 21.98
CA PHE A 77 6.90 -16.32 20.69
C PHE A 77 5.77 -15.79 19.79
N ALA A 78 4.64 -15.35 20.37
CA ALA A 78 3.59 -14.71 19.60
C ALA A 78 4.02 -13.36 19.02
N ALA A 79 4.76 -12.54 19.78
CA ALA A 79 5.31 -11.29 19.31
C ALA A 79 6.36 -11.49 18.22
N GLU A 80 7.29 -12.43 18.43
CA GLU A 80 8.33 -12.79 17.46
C GLU A 80 7.71 -13.31 16.15
N ALA A 81 6.76 -14.23 16.23
CA ALA A 81 6.07 -14.80 15.07
C ALA A 81 5.29 -13.73 14.29
N SER A 82 4.56 -12.87 14.99
CA SER A 82 3.73 -11.84 14.33
C SER A 82 4.57 -10.74 13.70
N ALA A 83 5.62 -10.28 14.38
CA ALA A 83 6.54 -9.27 13.85
C ALA A 83 7.31 -9.80 12.63
N GLY A 84 7.83 -11.02 12.71
CA GLY A 84 8.52 -11.66 11.60
C GLY A 84 7.60 -11.94 10.41
N PHE A 85 6.39 -12.40 10.66
CA PHE A 85 5.37 -12.56 9.61
C PHE A 85 5.07 -11.24 8.90
N ALA A 86 4.92 -10.14 9.65
CA ALA A 86 4.69 -8.82 9.08
C ALA A 86 5.90 -8.30 8.28
N ALA A 87 7.12 -8.58 8.72
CA ALA A 87 8.33 -8.25 7.98
C ALA A 87 8.37 -8.98 6.62
N ASN A 88 8.12 -10.29 6.62
CA ASN A 88 8.07 -11.09 5.40
C ASN A 88 6.94 -10.67 4.43
N LEU A 89 5.80 -10.20 4.96
CA LEU A 89 4.73 -9.65 4.12
C LEU A 89 5.17 -8.35 3.45
N ARG A 90 5.84 -7.45 4.19
CA ARG A 90 6.37 -6.20 3.63
C ARG A 90 7.42 -6.47 2.57
N GLU A 91 8.38 -7.35 2.87
CA GLU A 91 9.38 -7.78 1.90
C GLU A 91 8.74 -8.34 0.63
N GLY A 92 7.86 -9.34 0.76
CA GLY A 92 7.22 -9.95 -0.40
C GLY A 92 6.35 -9.00 -1.23
N MET A 93 5.66 -8.03 -0.58
CA MET A 93 4.93 -6.99 -1.32
C MET A 93 5.90 -6.02 -2.00
N TYR A 94 6.97 -5.61 -1.34
CA TYR A 94 7.95 -4.70 -1.91
C TYR A 94 8.62 -5.32 -3.14
N ASP A 95 9.08 -6.56 -3.02
CA ASP A 95 9.70 -7.30 -4.12
C ASP A 95 8.74 -7.42 -5.31
N ASN A 96 7.46 -7.73 -5.05
CA ASN A 96 6.48 -7.84 -6.12
C ASN A 96 6.17 -6.48 -6.78
N ILE A 97 6.07 -5.40 -6.00
CA ILE A 97 5.87 -4.04 -6.53
C ILE A 97 7.02 -3.61 -7.44
N GLN A 98 8.27 -4.03 -7.16
CA GLN A 98 9.41 -3.73 -8.03
C GLN A 98 9.30 -4.41 -9.42
N THR A 99 8.55 -5.49 -9.53
CA THR A 99 8.30 -6.17 -10.81
C THR A 99 7.16 -5.56 -11.63
N PHE A 100 6.36 -4.65 -11.05
CA PHE A 100 5.16 -4.11 -11.69
C PHE A 100 5.47 -3.30 -12.94
N ALA A 101 4.65 -3.46 -13.97
CA ALA A 101 4.58 -2.57 -15.12
C ALA A 101 3.82 -1.28 -14.73
N PHE A 102 3.89 -0.25 -15.57
CA PHE A 102 3.15 0.99 -15.37
C PHE A 102 1.63 0.76 -15.28
N SER A 103 1.09 -0.13 -16.10
CA SER A 103 -0.31 -0.58 -16.06
C SER A 103 -0.73 -1.11 -14.68
N ASN A 104 0.14 -1.91 -14.05
CA ASN A 104 -0.11 -2.40 -12.68
C ASN A 104 -0.07 -1.26 -11.66
N ILE A 105 0.88 -0.30 -11.80
CA ILE A 105 1.00 0.85 -10.89
C ILE A 105 -0.21 1.78 -11.03
N ASP A 106 -0.73 1.98 -12.24
CA ASP A 106 -1.92 2.81 -12.49
C ASP A 106 -3.19 2.22 -11.87
N LYS A 107 -3.28 0.89 -11.75
CA LYS A 107 -4.35 0.18 -11.04
C LYS A 107 -4.35 0.51 -9.54
N TYR A 108 -3.18 0.72 -8.96
CA TYR A 108 -2.98 1.02 -7.55
C TYR A 108 -2.49 2.46 -7.39
N SER A 109 -3.14 3.28 -6.57
CA SER A 109 -2.57 4.57 -6.21
C SER A 109 -1.33 4.39 -5.32
N THR A 110 -0.31 5.24 -5.48
CA THR A 110 0.89 5.22 -4.62
C THR A 110 0.53 5.29 -3.13
N ALA A 111 -0.41 6.16 -2.75
CA ALA A 111 -0.91 6.26 -1.39
C ALA A 111 -1.59 4.95 -0.92
N GLY A 112 -2.30 4.27 -1.84
CA GLY A 112 -2.91 2.97 -1.58
C GLY A 112 -1.88 1.88 -1.30
N LEU A 113 -0.80 1.80 -2.09
CA LEU A 113 0.31 0.87 -1.86
C LEU A 113 1.01 1.12 -0.53
N VAL A 114 1.31 2.38 -0.20
CA VAL A 114 1.90 2.76 1.10
C VAL A 114 0.98 2.33 2.26
N THR A 115 -0.33 2.56 2.16
CA THR A 115 -1.29 2.15 3.20
C THR A 115 -1.31 0.62 3.37
N ARG A 116 -1.22 -0.14 2.28
CA ARG A 116 -1.14 -1.61 2.32
C ARG A 116 0.12 -2.10 3.03
N MET A 117 1.27 -1.48 2.74
CA MET A 117 2.56 -1.84 3.35
C MET A 117 2.69 -1.41 4.83
N THR A 118 1.92 -0.42 5.28
CA THR A 118 1.99 0.12 6.65
C THR A 118 0.80 -0.33 7.49
N THR A 119 -0.34 0.30 7.30
CA THR A 119 -1.54 0.10 8.13
C THR A 119 -2.13 -1.29 7.98
N ASP A 120 -2.30 -1.77 6.73
CA ASP A 120 -2.91 -3.09 6.50
C ASP A 120 -2.03 -4.21 7.03
N VAL A 121 -0.70 -4.15 6.84
CA VAL A 121 0.21 -5.14 7.43
C VAL A 121 0.15 -5.11 8.95
N THR A 122 0.06 -3.93 9.56
CA THR A 122 -0.05 -3.81 11.03
C THR A 122 -1.36 -4.42 11.54
N ASN A 123 -2.47 -4.23 10.83
CA ASN A 123 -3.76 -4.85 11.16
C ASN A 123 -3.68 -6.39 11.10
N VAL A 124 -3.07 -6.91 10.03
CA VAL A 124 -2.88 -8.37 9.85
C VAL A 124 -1.89 -8.93 10.88
N GLN A 125 -0.83 -8.21 11.22
CA GLN A 125 0.13 -8.56 12.28
C GLN A 125 -0.58 -8.73 13.63
N ASN A 126 -1.40 -7.73 14.01
CA ASN A 126 -2.12 -7.76 15.27
C ASN A 126 -3.16 -8.90 15.31
N ALA A 127 -3.88 -9.11 14.21
CA ALA A 127 -4.80 -10.22 14.09
C ALA A 127 -4.09 -11.56 14.20
N TYR A 128 -2.96 -11.73 13.53
CA TYR A 128 -2.16 -12.95 13.59
C TYR A 128 -1.67 -13.24 15.03
N GLN A 129 -1.15 -12.22 15.72
CA GLN A 129 -0.74 -12.34 17.12
C GLN A 129 -1.90 -12.77 18.03
N MET A 130 -3.08 -12.16 17.84
CA MET A 130 -4.28 -12.52 18.60
C MET A 130 -4.76 -13.95 18.29
N ILE A 131 -4.69 -14.37 17.02
CA ILE A 131 -5.08 -15.71 16.62
C ILE A 131 -4.20 -16.77 17.28
N ILE A 132 -2.87 -16.64 17.20
CA ILE A 132 -1.96 -17.67 17.71
C ILE A 132 -1.86 -17.74 19.24
N ARG A 133 -2.26 -16.67 19.94
CA ARG A 133 -2.23 -16.60 21.40
C ARG A 133 -3.63 -16.65 22.02
N VAL A 134 -4.46 -15.65 21.74
CA VAL A 134 -5.70 -15.42 22.48
C VAL A 134 -6.85 -16.27 21.93
N ALA A 135 -6.93 -16.45 20.60
CA ALA A 135 -7.96 -17.33 20.00
C ALA A 135 -7.74 -18.83 20.32
N VAL A 136 -6.54 -19.21 20.76
CA VAL A 136 -6.26 -20.55 21.30
C VAL A 136 -6.56 -20.60 22.79
N ARG A 137 -6.12 -19.59 23.56
CA ARG A 137 -6.30 -19.53 25.00
C ARG A 137 -7.77 -19.51 25.40
N ALA A 138 -8.59 -18.66 24.79
CA ALA A 138 -9.97 -18.47 25.23
C ALA A 138 -10.85 -19.72 25.10
N PRO A 139 -10.91 -20.44 23.96
CA PRO A 139 -11.65 -21.70 23.88
C PRO A 139 -11.13 -22.77 24.85
N LEU A 140 -9.81 -22.89 25.00
CA LEU A 140 -9.21 -23.85 25.92
C LEU A 140 -9.59 -23.54 27.36
N THR A 141 -9.61 -22.28 27.78
CA THR A 141 -10.07 -21.87 29.13
C THR A 141 -11.52 -22.31 29.35
N VAL A 142 -12.42 -22.11 28.38
CA VAL A 142 -13.82 -22.56 28.48
C VAL A 142 -13.89 -24.08 28.59
N ILE A 143 -13.16 -24.83 27.77
CA ILE A 143 -13.15 -26.29 27.77
C ILE A 143 -12.60 -26.85 29.08
N PHE A 144 -11.43 -26.36 29.53
CA PHE A 144 -10.80 -26.81 30.76
C PHE A 144 -11.64 -26.45 31.99
N SER A 145 -12.17 -25.22 32.06
CA SER A 145 -13.05 -24.81 33.18
C SER A 145 -14.31 -25.68 33.23
N MET A 146 -14.93 -25.96 32.06
CA MET A 146 -16.11 -26.82 32.00
C MET A 146 -15.76 -28.25 32.43
N PHE A 147 -14.63 -28.80 31.94
CA PHE A 147 -14.15 -30.12 32.38
C PHE A 147 -13.93 -30.20 33.87
N MET A 148 -13.26 -29.18 34.46
CA MET A 148 -13.02 -29.13 35.91
C MET A 148 -14.32 -28.98 36.69
N CYS A 149 -15.30 -28.22 36.19
CA CYS A 149 -16.62 -28.17 36.80
C CYS A 149 -17.28 -29.58 36.86
N PHE A 150 -17.20 -30.34 35.76
CA PHE A 150 -17.74 -31.73 35.72
C PHE A 150 -17.01 -32.69 36.67
N VAL A 151 -15.73 -32.48 36.93
CA VAL A 151 -14.94 -33.23 37.90
C VAL A 151 -15.37 -32.95 39.31
N VAL A 152 -15.69 -31.66 39.60
CA VAL A 152 -16.11 -31.23 40.96
C VAL A 152 -17.55 -31.68 41.27
N ASP A 153 -18.54 -31.24 40.49
CA ASP A 153 -19.93 -31.67 40.61
C ASP A 153 -20.67 -31.66 39.28
N ARG A 154 -21.18 -32.84 38.87
CA ARG A 154 -21.88 -33.01 37.58
C ARG A 154 -23.23 -32.27 37.51
N ARG A 155 -23.92 -32.11 38.61
CA ARG A 155 -25.27 -31.50 38.65
C ARG A 155 -25.18 -30.01 38.43
N LEU A 156 -24.25 -29.34 39.11
CA LEU A 156 -23.99 -27.91 38.97
C LEU A 156 -23.38 -27.58 37.62
N SER A 157 -22.56 -28.48 37.06
CA SER A 157 -21.95 -28.30 35.75
C SER A 157 -22.94 -28.24 34.58
N ILE A 158 -24.08 -28.94 34.67
CA ILE A 158 -25.15 -28.87 33.66
C ILE A 158 -25.72 -27.44 33.59
N MET A 159 -25.86 -26.77 34.75
CA MET A 159 -26.30 -25.38 34.81
C MET A 159 -25.31 -24.44 34.06
N PHE A 160 -24.02 -24.67 34.25
CA PHE A 160 -22.99 -23.89 33.57
C PHE A 160 -22.99 -24.16 32.06
N LEU A 161 -23.17 -25.40 31.65
CA LEU A 161 -23.28 -25.75 30.23
C LEU A 161 -24.44 -24.99 29.57
N ILE A 162 -25.61 -24.96 30.23
CA ILE A 162 -26.77 -24.20 29.75
C ILE A 162 -26.45 -22.70 29.66
N ALA A 163 -25.81 -22.12 30.68
CA ALA A 163 -25.41 -20.73 30.67
C ALA A 163 -24.43 -20.38 29.57
N VAL A 164 -23.41 -21.22 29.33
CA VAL A 164 -22.44 -21.06 28.22
C VAL A 164 -23.13 -21.11 26.87
N VAL A 165 -24.06 -22.04 26.66
CA VAL A 165 -24.83 -22.15 25.40
C VAL A 165 -25.70 -20.92 25.17
N ILE A 166 -26.40 -20.45 26.20
CA ILE A 166 -27.24 -19.24 26.14
C ILE A 166 -26.35 -18.03 25.79
N LEU A 167 -25.20 -17.90 26.46
CA LEU A 167 -24.28 -16.78 26.25
C LEU A 167 -23.68 -16.82 24.85
N ALA A 168 -23.16 -17.98 24.43
CA ALA A 168 -22.59 -18.15 23.10
C ALA A 168 -23.61 -17.83 21.99
N THR A 169 -24.85 -18.28 22.16
CA THR A 169 -25.93 -18.02 21.23
C THR A 169 -26.28 -16.52 21.18
N SER A 170 -26.40 -15.89 22.35
CA SER A 170 -26.66 -14.46 22.46
C SER A 170 -25.55 -13.63 21.81
N LEU A 171 -24.29 -13.96 22.10
CA LEU A 171 -23.12 -13.32 21.49
C LEU A 171 -23.12 -13.46 19.97
N TYR A 172 -23.41 -14.64 19.45
CA TYR A 172 -23.49 -14.91 18.02
C TYR A 172 -24.53 -14.00 17.32
N PHE A 173 -25.75 -13.91 17.87
CA PHE A 173 -26.80 -13.07 17.30
C PHE A 173 -26.48 -11.57 17.39
N ILE A 174 -25.96 -11.10 18.54
CA ILE A 174 -25.54 -9.71 18.71
C ILE A 174 -24.46 -9.38 17.70
N MET A 175 -23.42 -10.21 17.59
CA MET A 175 -22.29 -10.00 16.69
C MET A 175 -22.71 -10.00 15.23
N ARG A 176 -23.50 -10.97 14.81
CA ARG A 176 -24.01 -11.04 13.42
C ARG A 176 -24.75 -9.77 13.02
N ARG A 177 -25.60 -9.25 13.94
CA ARG A 177 -26.39 -8.04 13.67
C ARG A 177 -25.53 -6.77 13.76
N ALA A 178 -24.59 -6.70 14.68
CA ALA A 178 -23.65 -5.59 14.82
C ALA A 178 -22.76 -5.47 13.59
N MET A 179 -22.17 -6.58 13.09
CA MET A 179 -21.30 -6.57 11.92
C MET A 179 -21.98 -6.04 10.67
N THR A 180 -23.24 -6.41 10.43
CA THR A 180 -24.04 -5.86 9.31
C THR A 180 -24.17 -4.34 9.42
N SER A 181 -24.40 -3.83 10.64
CA SER A 181 -24.52 -2.38 10.88
C SER A 181 -23.18 -1.66 10.73
N PHE A 182 -22.10 -2.22 11.27
CA PHE A 182 -20.75 -1.65 11.17
C PHE A 182 -20.24 -1.60 9.73
N ASN A 183 -20.46 -2.62 8.91
CA ASN A 183 -20.09 -2.61 7.50
C ASN A 183 -20.75 -1.46 6.72
N TYR A 184 -21.99 -1.09 7.10
CA TYR A 184 -22.66 0.07 6.52
C TYR A 184 -22.03 1.39 7.03
N VAL A 185 -21.72 1.48 8.32
CA VAL A 185 -21.04 2.63 8.92
C VAL A 185 -19.68 2.86 8.25
N PHE A 186 -18.86 1.81 8.08
CA PHE A 186 -17.53 1.92 7.46
C PHE A 186 -17.60 2.45 6.03
N ARG A 187 -18.55 1.98 5.21
CA ARG A 187 -18.74 2.54 3.86
C ARG A 187 -19.06 4.04 3.89
N LYS A 188 -19.89 4.50 4.82
CA LYS A 188 -20.19 5.93 4.99
C LYS A 188 -19.03 6.73 5.54
N TYR A 189 -18.20 6.09 6.34
CA TYR A 189 -16.94 6.68 6.81
C TYR A 189 -15.92 6.88 5.68
N ASP A 190 -15.83 5.92 4.77
CA ASP A 190 -14.97 6.03 3.57
C ASP A 190 -15.45 7.18 2.66
N GLU A 191 -16.78 7.34 2.45
CA GLU A 191 -17.35 8.46 1.70
C GLU A 191 -16.99 9.81 2.37
N LEU A 192 -17.04 9.90 3.70
CA LEU A 192 -16.65 11.11 4.44
C LEU A 192 -15.16 11.39 4.25
N ASN A 193 -14.31 10.37 4.40
CA ASN A 193 -12.86 10.51 4.24
C ASN A 193 -12.50 11.00 2.83
N ALA A 194 -13.13 10.45 1.79
CA ALA A 194 -12.94 10.91 0.41
C ALA A 194 -13.33 12.39 0.26
N SER A 195 -14.47 12.82 0.84
CA SER A 195 -14.91 14.22 0.82
C SER A 195 -13.97 15.16 1.57
N VAL A 196 -13.42 14.72 2.72
CA VAL A 196 -12.43 15.48 3.49
C VAL A 196 -11.12 15.60 2.71
N GLN A 197 -10.66 14.52 2.09
CA GLN A 197 -9.44 14.52 1.27
C GLN A 197 -9.59 15.46 0.06
N GLU A 198 -10.74 15.43 -0.61
CA GLU A 198 -11.08 16.35 -1.70
C GLU A 198 -11.01 17.81 -1.24
N ASN A 199 -11.67 18.13 -0.11
CA ASN A 199 -11.68 19.47 0.47
C ASN A 199 -10.29 19.97 0.85
N ILE A 200 -9.49 19.15 1.54
CA ILE A 200 -8.11 19.51 1.94
C ILE A 200 -7.22 19.71 0.71
N SER A 201 -7.34 18.83 -0.29
CA SER A 201 -6.59 18.96 -1.55
C SER A 201 -6.99 20.24 -2.30
N GLY A 202 -8.28 20.58 -2.29
CA GLY A 202 -8.85 21.77 -2.91
C GLY A 202 -8.94 22.99 -2.00
N ILE A 203 -8.28 23.01 -0.83
CA ILE A 203 -8.49 24.06 0.19
C ILE A 203 -8.23 25.47 -0.32
N ARG A 204 -7.26 25.63 -1.24
CA ARG A 204 -6.99 26.93 -1.87
C ARG A 204 -8.17 27.43 -2.70
N VAL A 205 -8.88 26.52 -3.38
CA VAL A 205 -10.09 26.83 -4.15
C VAL A 205 -11.22 27.22 -3.20
N VAL A 206 -11.44 26.44 -2.13
CA VAL A 206 -12.45 26.76 -1.11
C VAL A 206 -12.22 28.15 -0.54
N LYS A 207 -10.96 28.50 -0.23
CA LYS A 207 -10.56 29.83 0.27
C LYS A 207 -10.74 30.94 -0.78
N ALA A 208 -10.30 30.70 -2.02
CA ALA A 208 -10.40 31.68 -3.09
C ALA A 208 -11.86 32.05 -3.44
N PHE A 209 -12.76 31.08 -3.33
CA PHE A 209 -14.18 31.28 -3.61
C PHE A 209 -15.05 31.56 -2.36
N VAL A 210 -14.43 31.70 -1.17
CA VAL A 210 -15.11 31.95 0.11
C VAL A 210 -16.26 30.94 0.36
N ARG A 211 -15.98 29.65 0.21
CA ARG A 211 -16.97 28.55 0.31
C ARG A 211 -16.86 27.74 1.58
N GLU A 212 -16.17 28.23 2.62
CA GLU A 212 -15.97 27.53 3.89
C GLU A 212 -17.29 27.14 4.56
N ASP A 213 -18.28 28.04 4.57
CA ASP A 213 -19.58 27.74 5.19
C ASP A 213 -20.35 26.63 4.46
N TYR A 214 -20.23 26.57 3.15
CA TYR A 214 -20.83 25.49 2.35
C TYR A 214 -20.19 24.15 2.68
N GLU A 215 -18.86 24.10 2.67
CA GLU A 215 -18.10 22.88 2.98
C GLU A 215 -18.29 22.43 4.44
N ASN A 216 -18.34 23.37 5.39
CA ASN A 216 -18.65 23.07 6.79
C ASN A 216 -20.04 22.45 6.95
N LYS A 217 -21.06 22.97 6.25
CA LYS A 217 -22.42 22.39 6.26
C LYS A 217 -22.44 21.00 5.66
N LYS A 218 -21.75 20.80 4.52
CA LYS A 218 -21.60 19.49 3.85
C LYS A 218 -20.96 18.46 4.79
N PHE A 219 -19.84 18.84 5.41
CA PHE A 219 -19.13 18.00 6.37
C PHE A 219 -19.98 17.67 7.60
N THR A 220 -20.60 18.69 8.23
CA THR A 220 -21.44 18.50 9.42
C THR A 220 -22.60 17.56 9.14
N LYS A 221 -23.26 17.67 7.97
CA LYS A 221 -24.35 16.76 7.58
C LYS A 221 -23.84 15.32 7.41
N ALA A 222 -22.67 15.12 6.81
CA ALA A 222 -22.08 13.80 6.64
C ALA A 222 -21.65 13.21 7.98
N ALA A 223 -21.01 14.01 8.84
CA ALA A 223 -20.60 13.62 10.18
C ALA A 223 -21.79 13.25 11.07
N GLU A 224 -22.87 14.04 11.03
CA GLU A 224 -24.12 13.73 11.78
C GLU A 224 -24.74 12.42 11.30
N ASN A 225 -24.75 12.15 10.00
CA ASN A 225 -25.24 10.88 9.47
C ASN A 225 -24.43 9.69 10.00
N ILE A 226 -23.10 9.82 9.99
CA ILE A 226 -22.20 8.79 10.55
C ILE A 226 -22.45 8.63 12.06
N TYR A 227 -22.59 9.72 12.80
CA TYR A 227 -22.90 9.70 14.22
C TYR A 227 -24.17 8.88 14.50
N GLN A 228 -25.26 9.15 13.78
CA GLN A 228 -26.52 8.43 13.94
C GLN A 228 -26.39 6.94 13.62
N LEU A 229 -25.64 6.61 12.58
CA LEU A 229 -25.38 5.23 12.18
C LEU A 229 -24.50 4.50 13.21
N PHE A 230 -23.48 5.18 13.73
CA PHE A 230 -22.60 4.65 14.78
C PHE A 230 -23.39 4.39 16.07
N VAL A 231 -24.19 5.36 16.52
CA VAL A 231 -25.06 5.19 17.69
C VAL A 231 -26.03 4.02 17.50
N LYS A 232 -26.57 3.83 16.29
CA LYS A 232 -27.44 2.68 15.99
C LYS A 232 -26.69 1.34 16.07
N ALA A 233 -25.47 1.28 15.57
CA ALA A 233 -24.63 0.07 15.64
C ALA A 233 -24.20 -0.22 17.10
N GLU A 234 -23.74 0.81 17.81
CA GLU A 234 -23.33 0.71 19.22
C GLU A 234 -24.48 0.28 20.14
N LYS A 235 -25.72 0.76 19.91
CA LYS A 235 -26.89 0.31 20.66
C LYS A 235 -27.10 -1.21 20.59
N ILE A 236 -26.65 -1.87 19.54
CA ILE A 236 -26.69 -3.33 19.43
C ILE A 236 -25.60 -3.97 20.29
N VAL A 237 -24.38 -3.43 20.21
CA VAL A 237 -23.21 -3.97 20.93
C VAL A 237 -23.30 -3.73 22.42
N ILE A 238 -23.84 -2.60 22.86
CA ILE A 238 -23.94 -2.25 24.28
C ILE A 238 -24.76 -3.27 25.09
N PHE A 239 -25.67 -4.00 24.46
CA PHE A 239 -26.41 -5.08 25.12
C PHE A 239 -25.54 -6.27 25.50
N ASN A 240 -24.36 -6.40 24.87
CA ASN A 240 -23.44 -7.50 25.15
C ASN A 240 -23.05 -7.56 26.65
N ASN A 241 -22.59 -6.44 27.20
CA ASN A 241 -22.12 -6.38 28.59
C ASN A 241 -23.22 -6.61 29.62
N PRO A 242 -24.41 -5.95 29.57
CA PRO A 242 -25.53 -6.23 30.47
C PRO A 242 -26.03 -7.68 30.44
N ILE A 243 -26.17 -8.27 29.24
CA ILE A 243 -26.62 -9.66 29.10
C ILE A 243 -25.60 -10.61 29.74
N MET A 244 -24.32 -10.38 29.48
CA MET A 244 -23.26 -11.19 30.07
C MET A 244 -23.23 -11.07 31.59
N MET A 245 -23.29 -9.85 32.15
CA MET A 245 -23.33 -9.63 33.59
C MET A 245 -24.57 -10.24 34.24
N PHE A 246 -25.73 -10.12 33.57
CA PHE A 246 -26.95 -10.77 34.03
C PHE A 246 -26.79 -12.30 34.13
N ILE A 247 -26.24 -12.93 33.11
CA ILE A 247 -26.02 -14.38 33.10
C ILE A 247 -25.01 -14.80 34.19
N ILE A 248 -23.90 -14.04 34.34
CA ILE A 248 -22.89 -14.28 35.39
C ILE A 248 -23.56 -14.24 36.79
N PHE A 249 -24.27 -13.15 37.10
CA PHE A 249 -24.91 -13.01 38.40
C PHE A 249 -26.04 -14.03 38.63
N ALA A 250 -26.83 -14.34 37.60
CA ALA A 250 -27.82 -15.40 37.66
C ALA A 250 -27.17 -16.76 37.98
N CYS A 251 -26.08 -17.10 37.29
CA CYS A 251 -25.31 -18.31 37.59
C CYS A 251 -24.73 -18.28 39.00
N MET A 252 -24.19 -17.16 39.46
CA MET A 252 -23.65 -17.04 40.84
C MET A 252 -24.73 -17.21 41.91
N ILE A 253 -25.90 -16.61 41.70
CA ILE A 253 -27.05 -16.78 42.62
C ILE A 253 -27.51 -18.24 42.64
N CYS A 254 -27.70 -18.87 41.46
CA CYS A 254 -28.08 -20.27 41.37
C CYS A 254 -27.02 -21.18 42.02
N LEU A 255 -25.74 -20.93 41.76
CA LEU A 255 -24.63 -21.70 42.34
C LEU A 255 -24.60 -21.54 43.89
N SER A 256 -24.79 -20.33 44.38
CA SER A 256 -24.87 -20.09 45.83
C SER A 256 -26.05 -20.82 46.47
N TRP A 257 -27.21 -20.75 45.83
CA TRP A 257 -28.43 -21.40 46.36
C TRP A 257 -28.33 -22.92 46.35
N PHE A 258 -28.04 -23.52 45.18
CA PHE A 258 -27.93 -24.99 45.08
C PHE A 258 -26.68 -25.52 45.77
N GLY A 259 -25.55 -24.79 45.70
CA GLY A 259 -24.33 -25.13 46.42
C GLY A 259 -24.51 -25.17 47.93
N ALA A 260 -25.21 -24.17 48.50
CA ALA A 260 -25.54 -24.20 49.93
C ALA A 260 -26.40 -25.42 50.32
N HIS A 261 -27.41 -25.76 49.52
CA HIS A 261 -28.21 -26.98 49.74
C HIS A 261 -27.36 -28.25 49.67
N PHE A 262 -26.43 -28.36 48.73
CA PHE A 262 -25.55 -29.54 48.58
C PHE A 262 -24.51 -29.61 49.70
N ILE A 263 -24.03 -28.48 50.20
CA ILE A 263 -23.12 -28.44 51.36
C ILE A 263 -23.85 -28.91 52.63
N VAL A 264 -25.06 -28.39 52.90
CA VAL A 264 -25.88 -28.82 54.05
C VAL A 264 -26.24 -30.30 53.96
N ALA A 265 -26.46 -30.82 52.74
CA ALA A 265 -26.69 -32.25 52.50
C ALA A 265 -25.42 -33.10 52.57
N GLY A 266 -24.23 -32.49 52.75
CA GLY A 266 -22.95 -33.20 52.85
C GLY A 266 -22.43 -33.78 51.49
N SER A 267 -23.00 -33.37 50.35
CA SER A 267 -22.62 -33.84 49.02
C SER A 267 -21.67 -32.92 48.25
N LEU A 268 -21.37 -31.75 48.80
CA LEU A 268 -20.42 -30.76 48.26
C LEU A 268 -19.64 -30.14 49.42
N THR A 269 -18.38 -29.79 49.23
CA THR A 269 -17.57 -29.07 50.21
C THR A 269 -17.56 -27.56 49.96
N THR A 270 -17.14 -26.77 50.93
CA THR A 270 -17.02 -25.31 50.77
C THR A 270 -15.87 -24.93 49.85
N GLY A 271 -14.78 -25.73 49.84
CA GLY A 271 -13.67 -25.56 48.90
C GLY A 271 -14.09 -25.81 47.46
N GLU A 272 -14.85 -26.88 47.23
CA GLU A 272 -15.42 -27.21 45.92
C GLU A 272 -16.32 -26.09 45.41
N LEU A 273 -17.22 -25.56 46.23
CA LEU A 273 -18.07 -24.42 45.87
C LEU A 273 -17.24 -23.20 45.48
N THR A 274 -16.18 -22.87 46.22
CA THR A 274 -15.27 -21.76 45.94
C THR A 274 -14.56 -21.94 44.58
N SER A 275 -14.13 -23.17 44.25
CA SER A 275 -13.52 -23.47 42.96
C SER A 275 -14.49 -23.29 41.79
N LEU A 276 -15.76 -23.69 41.96
CA LEU A 276 -16.82 -23.50 40.96
C LEU A 276 -17.07 -22.02 40.66
N PHE A 277 -17.05 -21.13 41.64
CA PHE A 277 -17.11 -19.69 41.43
C PHE A 277 -15.96 -19.19 40.55
N SER A 278 -14.75 -19.66 40.80
CA SER A 278 -13.56 -19.29 40.02
C SER A 278 -13.67 -19.75 38.58
N TYR A 279 -14.14 -20.97 38.34
CA TYR A 279 -14.33 -21.51 37.00
C TYR A 279 -15.39 -20.78 36.17
N ILE A 280 -16.54 -20.41 36.81
CA ILE A 280 -17.56 -19.59 36.13
C ILE A 280 -16.97 -18.27 35.66
N PHE A 281 -16.27 -17.58 36.58
CA PHE A 281 -15.68 -16.28 36.27
C PHE A 281 -14.68 -16.40 35.09
N ALA A 282 -13.80 -17.41 35.13
CA ALA A 282 -12.84 -17.66 34.05
C ALA A 282 -13.51 -17.95 32.70
N MET A 283 -14.57 -18.78 32.68
CA MET A 283 -15.34 -19.09 31.46
C MET A 283 -15.98 -17.83 30.88
N MET A 284 -16.62 -17.03 31.72
CA MET A 284 -17.34 -15.83 31.28
C MET A 284 -16.38 -14.78 30.71
N MET A 285 -15.24 -14.56 31.35
CA MET A 285 -14.20 -13.65 30.87
C MET A 285 -13.61 -14.14 29.53
N SER A 286 -13.43 -15.44 29.36
CA SER A 286 -12.94 -16.02 28.11
C SER A 286 -13.93 -15.89 26.95
N LEU A 287 -15.21 -16.02 27.19
CA LEU A 287 -16.26 -15.80 26.18
C LEU A 287 -16.31 -14.33 25.75
N MET A 288 -16.14 -13.39 26.67
CA MET A 288 -16.03 -11.97 26.35
C MET A 288 -14.81 -11.68 25.45
N MET A 289 -13.67 -12.27 25.80
CA MET A 289 -12.45 -12.12 25.02
C MET A 289 -12.59 -12.72 23.61
N LEU A 290 -13.27 -13.85 23.48
CA LEU A 290 -13.57 -14.48 22.19
C LEU A 290 -14.43 -13.57 21.29
N SER A 291 -15.42 -12.88 21.87
CA SER A 291 -16.23 -11.90 21.15
C SER A 291 -15.39 -10.75 20.57
N MET A 292 -14.47 -10.21 21.37
CA MET A 292 -13.55 -9.13 20.92
C MET A 292 -12.63 -9.58 19.78
N ILE A 293 -12.11 -10.81 19.86
CA ILE A 293 -11.25 -11.38 18.79
C ILE A 293 -12.01 -11.51 17.49
N MET A 294 -13.26 -11.95 17.51
CA MET A 294 -14.09 -12.09 16.31
C MET A 294 -14.24 -10.77 15.55
N VAL A 295 -14.45 -9.66 16.27
CA VAL A 295 -14.50 -8.31 15.66
C VAL A 295 -13.16 -7.97 15.00
N MET A 296 -12.06 -8.18 15.72
CA MET A 296 -10.73 -7.85 15.23
C MET A 296 -10.34 -8.66 13.99
N ILE A 297 -10.61 -9.96 13.95
CA ILE A 297 -10.38 -10.81 12.79
C ILE A 297 -11.20 -10.30 11.60
N SER A 298 -12.47 -9.96 11.82
CA SER A 298 -13.33 -9.45 10.75
C SER A 298 -12.80 -8.14 10.14
N MET A 299 -12.34 -7.20 10.97
CA MET A 299 -11.73 -5.95 10.50
C MET A 299 -10.43 -6.20 9.72
N SER A 300 -9.64 -7.17 10.16
CA SER A 300 -8.36 -7.51 9.51
C SER A 300 -8.53 -8.28 8.19
N THR A 301 -9.71 -8.85 7.93
CA THR A 301 -9.97 -9.61 6.69
C THR A 301 -9.86 -8.71 5.45
N ALA A 302 -10.40 -7.50 5.50
CA ALA A 302 -10.29 -6.54 4.39
C ALA A 302 -8.83 -6.12 4.13
N SER A 303 -8.04 -5.90 5.19
CA SER A 303 -6.60 -5.62 5.07
C SER A 303 -5.84 -6.82 4.48
N ALA A 304 -6.19 -8.04 4.88
CA ALA A 304 -5.62 -9.27 4.36
C ALA A 304 -5.93 -9.49 2.86
N GLU A 305 -7.14 -9.13 2.41
CA GLU A 305 -7.52 -9.16 0.98
C GLU A 305 -6.67 -8.20 0.17
N ARG A 306 -6.54 -6.94 0.60
CA ARG A 306 -5.72 -5.93 -0.10
C ARG A 306 -4.24 -6.31 -0.18
N ILE A 307 -3.68 -6.90 0.89
CA ILE A 307 -2.30 -7.42 0.87
C ILE A 307 -2.18 -8.59 -0.11
N SER A 308 -3.15 -9.52 -0.08
CA SER A 308 -3.15 -10.68 -0.98
C SER A 308 -3.24 -10.27 -2.45
N GLU A 309 -4.00 -9.23 -2.79
CA GLU A 309 -4.06 -8.66 -4.13
C GLU A 309 -2.67 -8.25 -4.61
N VAL A 310 -1.93 -7.46 -3.81
CA VAL A 310 -0.58 -7.02 -4.17
C VAL A 310 0.37 -8.21 -4.30
N LEU A 311 0.32 -9.19 -3.38
CA LEU A 311 1.20 -10.37 -3.41
C LEU A 311 0.93 -11.33 -4.58
N THR A 312 -0.28 -11.28 -5.18
CA THR A 312 -0.68 -12.17 -6.27
C THR A 312 -0.78 -11.47 -7.62
N GLU A 313 -0.66 -10.16 -7.63
CA GLU A 313 -0.62 -9.40 -8.88
C GLU A 313 0.59 -9.79 -9.69
N LYS A 314 0.39 -9.99 -10.98
CA LYS A 314 1.47 -10.34 -11.92
C LYS A 314 1.78 -9.12 -12.78
N ALA A 315 3.05 -8.94 -13.10
CA ALA A 315 3.46 -7.93 -14.06
C ALA A 315 2.81 -8.22 -15.42
N ASP A 316 2.17 -7.21 -16.00
CA ASP A 316 1.55 -7.31 -17.33
C ASP A 316 2.61 -7.39 -18.41
N ILE A 317 3.77 -6.75 -18.20
CA ILE A 317 4.90 -6.71 -19.11
C ILE A 317 6.04 -7.54 -18.51
N VAL A 318 6.45 -8.58 -19.25
CA VAL A 318 7.53 -9.49 -18.87
C VAL A 318 8.48 -9.72 -20.04
N ASN A 319 9.68 -10.18 -19.74
CA ASN A 319 10.63 -10.60 -20.77
C ASN A 319 10.13 -11.83 -21.51
N PRO A 320 10.37 -11.93 -22.84
CA PRO A 320 10.13 -13.15 -23.60
C PRO A 320 11.11 -14.27 -23.17
N GLU A 321 10.83 -15.52 -23.54
CA GLU A 321 11.68 -16.68 -23.18
C GLU A 321 13.13 -16.56 -23.72
N ASN A 322 13.32 -15.94 -24.89
CA ASN A 322 14.62 -15.70 -25.51
C ASN A 322 14.72 -14.23 -25.91
N PRO A 323 15.01 -13.32 -24.98
CA PRO A 323 15.07 -11.90 -25.24
C PRO A 323 16.30 -11.51 -26.09
N LEU A 324 16.12 -10.50 -26.93
CA LEU A 324 17.23 -9.84 -27.62
C LEU A 324 18.02 -9.00 -26.62
N MET A 325 19.35 -9.20 -26.58
CA MET A 325 20.26 -8.55 -25.62
C MET A 325 21.01 -7.36 -26.21
N GLU A 326 20.67 -6.91 -27.39
CA GLU A 326 21.29 -5.76 -28.05
C GLU A 326 20.26 -5.01 -28.90
N VAL A 327 20.24 -3.68 -28.80
CA VAL A 327 19.50 -2.80 -29.69
C VAL A 327 20.47 -2.34 -30.79
N PRO A 328 20.27 -2.69 -32.07
CA PRO A 328 21.24 -2.40 -33.14
C PRO A 328 21.47 -0.92 -33.39
N ASP A 329 20.40 -0.14 -33.53
CA ASP A 329 20.44 1.30 -33.77
C ASP A 329 19.21 2.02 -33.17
N GLY A 330 19.09 3.33 -33.40
CA GLY A 330 18.00 4.17 -32.90
C GLY A 330 16.83 4.34 -33.86
N SER A 331 16.69 3.50 -34.91
CA SER A 331 15.54 3.57 -35.80
C SER A 331 14.27 3.13 -35.12
N ILE A 332 13.13 3.78 -35.42
CA ILE A 332 11.84 3.50 -34.80
C ILE A 332 10.79 3.37 -35.90
N CYS A 333 9.94 2.34 -35.83
CA CYS A 333 8.81 2.20 -36.73
C CYS A 333 7.55 1.84 -35.91
N PHE A 334 6.47 2.52 -36.21
CA PHE A 334 5.12 2.20 -35.78
C PHE A 334 4.39 1.63 -37.00
N ASP A 335 3.84 0.44 -36.87
CA ASP A 335 3.13 -0.28 -37.91
C ASP A 335 1.68 -0.50 -37.48
N HIS A 336 0.75 0.32 -37.97
CA HIS A 336 -0.69 0.30 -37.68
C HIS A 336 -1.02 0.14 -36.18
N VAL A 337 -0.40 0.97 -35.36
CA VAL A 337 -0.51 0.86 -33.89
C VAL A 337 -1.82 1.41 -33.36
N HIS A 338 -2.48 0.59 -32.54
CA HIS A 338 -3.64 0.96 -31.72
C HIS A 338 -3.31 0.78 -30.24
N PHE A 339 -3.72 1.74 -29.41
CA PHE A 339 -3.43 1.70 -27.98
C PHE A 339 -4.53 2.34 -27.14
N SER A 340 -4.88 1.67 -26.03
CA SER A 340 -5.72 2.18 -24.95
C SER A 340 -5.16 1.80 -23.58
N TYR A 341 -5.32 2.65 -22.56
CA TYR A 341 -4.91 2.33 -21.19
C TYR A 341 -5.80 1.26 -20.52
N LYS A 342 -7.01 1.04 -21.05
CA LYS A 342 -7.94 0.00 -20.60
C LYS A 342 -8.15 -0.98 -21.73
N HIS A 343 -7.35 -2.03 -21.76
CA HIS A 343 -7.43 -3.06 -22.79
C HIS A 343 -8.88 -3.51 -23.06
N GLY A 344 -9.35 -3.30 -24.30
CA GLY A 344 -10.61 -3.82 -24.81
C GLY A 344 -11.91 -3.16 -24.32
N SER A 345 -11.89 -2.11 -23.49
CA SER A 345 -13.12 -1.51 -22.93
C SER A 345 -13.12 0.02 -22.85
N GLY A 346 -12.10 0.71 -23.35
CA GLY A 346 -11.95 2.17 -23.29
C GLY A 346 -11.92 2.82 -24.68
N GLU A 347 -11.94 4.15 -24.71
CA GLU A 347 -11.64 4.92 -25.92
C GLU A 347 -10.16 4.70 -26.28
N GLU A 348 -9.89 4.49 -27.57
CA GLU A 348 -8.52 4.42 -28.09
C GLU A 348 -7.83 5.77 -27.89
N VAL A 349 -6.62 5.72 -27.33
CA VAL A 349 -5.78 6.90 -27.13
C VAL A 349 -4.90 7.15 -28.35
N LEU A 350 -4.47 6.07 -29.02
CA LEU A 350 -3.80 6.11 -30.32
C LEU A 350 -4.52 5.15 -31.26
N SER A 351 -4.77 5.59 -32.49
CA SER A 351 -5.55 4.87 -33.49
C SER A 351 -4.85 4.93 -34.83
N ASP A 352 -4.44 3.77 -35.35
CA ASP A 352 -3.81 3.60 -36.67
C ASP A 352 -2.57 4.50 -36.86
N ILE A 353 -1.64 4.43 -35.90
CA ILE A 353 -0.37 5.15 -35.99
C ILE A 353 0.59 4.35 -36.89
N ASP A 354 0.93 4.94 -38.05
CA ASP A 354 1.87 4.36 -39.02
C ASP A 354 2.92 5.41 -39.39
N LEU A 355 4.18 5.21 -38.95
CA LEU A 355 5.30 6.11 -39.25
C LEU A 355 6.66 5.43 -39.09
N SER A 356 7.68 5.98 -39.74
CA SER A 356 9.06 5.51 -39.63
C SER A 356 10.02 6.67 -39.38
N ILE A 357 10.93 6.47 -38.42
CA ILE A 357 11.96 7.41 -37.99
C ILE A 357 13.32 6.75 -38.22
N ALA A 358 14.21 7.43 -38.91
CA ALA A 358 15.57 6.91 -39.13
C ALA A 358 16.46 7.12 -37.88
N SER A 359 17.48 6.27 -37.73
CA SER A 359 18.45 6.42 -36.65
C SER A 359 19.17 7.77 -36.72
N GLY A 360 19.23 8.50 -35.61
CA GLY A 360 19.86 9.80 -35.48
C GLY A 360 18.96 11.00 -35.85
N GLU A 361 17.75 10.77 -36.39
CA GLU A 361 16.79 11.87 -36.65
C GLU A 361 16.32 12.56 -35.36
N ILE A 362 16.04 13.86 -35.44
CA ILE A 362 15.41 14.67 -34.41
C ILE A 362 13.94 14.85 -34.77
N ILE A 363 13.05 14.31 -33.98
CA ILE A 363 11.62 14.37 -34.22
C ILE A 363 10.96 15.26 -33.15
N GLY A 364 10.28 16.32 -33.59
CA GLY A 364 9.37 17.08 -32.77
C GLY A 364 8.01 16.40 -32.70
N VAL A 365 7.35 16.39 -31.53
CA VAL A 365 5.97 15.89 -31.37
C VAL A 365 5.12 16.98 -30.77
N ILE A 366 4.05 17.37 -31.49
CA ILE A 366 3.12 18.43 -31.04
C ILE A 366 1.66 17.99 -31.23
N GLY A 367 0.75 18.64 -30.54
CA GLY A 367 -0.69 18.41 -30.62
C GLY A 367 -1.41 18.93 -29.36
N GLY A 368 -2.72 18.95 -29.40
CA GLY A 368 -3.56 19.38 -28.28
C GLY A 368 -3.36 18.54 -27.02
N THR A 369 -3.89 19.04 -25.89
CA THR A 369 -3.94 18.25 -24.65
C THR A 369 -4.81 17.01 -24.86
N GLY A 370 -4.31 15.83 -24.47
CA GLY A 370 -5.02 14.56 -24.66
C GLY A 370 -4.86 13.95 -26.06
N SER A 371 -4.03 14.50 -26.96
CA SER A 371 -3.82 13.96 -28.32
C SER A 371 -2.97 12.68 -28.39
N GLY A 372 -2.48 12.14 -27.26
CA GLY A 372 -1.73 10.88 -27.23
C GLY A 372 -0.20 11.00 -27.26
N LYS A 373 0.39 12.20 -27.13
CA LYS A 373 1.85 12.44 -27.21
C LYS A 373 2.67 11.62 -26.21
N THR A 374 2.31 11.68 -24.94
CA THR A 374 2.98 10.90 -23.87
C THR A 374 2.78 9.39 -24.08
N SER A 375 1.59 8.98 -24.55
CA SER A 375 1.32 7.57 -24.86
C SER A 375 2.19 7.07 -26.01
N PHE A 376 2.36 7.88 -27.07
CA PHE A 376 3.28 7.58 -28.16
C PHE A 376 4.72 7.35 -27.65
N ALA A 377 5.23 8.22 -26.79
CA ALA A 377 6.56 8.09 -26.18
C ALA A 377 6.70 6.83 -25.32
N ASN A 378 5.68 6.53 -24.51
CA ASN A 378 5.70 5.40 -23.59
C ASN A 378 5.74 4.03 -24.29
N LEU A 379 5.20 3.93 -25.51
CA LEU A 379 5.24 2.71 -26.30
C LEU A 379 6.64 2.39 -26.83
N ILE A 380 7.47 3.39 -27.15
CA ILE A 380 8.83 3.21 -27.67
C ILE A 380 9.74 2.53 -26.63
N SER A 381 9.61 2.94 -25.35
CA SER A 381 10.36 2.36 -24.22
C SER A 381 9.67 1.13 -23.59
N ARG A 382 8.58 0.66 -24.20
CA ARG A 382 7.76 -0.45 -23.69
C ARG A 382 7.37 -0.27 -22.23
N LEU A 383 6.89 0.93 -21.87
CA LEU A 383 6.23 1.16 -20.56
C LEU A 383 4.80 0.62 -20.58
N TYR A 384 4.21 0.49 -21.77
CA TYR A 384 2.96 -0.17 -22.08
C TYR A 384 3.13 -0.99 -23.38
N ASP A 385 2.36 -2.04 -23.53
CA ASP A 385 2.27 -2.81 -24.79
C ASP A 385 1.07 -2.30 -25.63
N VAL A 386 1.17 -2.43 -26.96
CA VAL A 386 0.11 -2.03 -27.90
C VAL A 386 -1.06 -3.02 -27.89
N ASP A 387 -2.28 -2.53 -28.18
CA ASP A 387 -3.47 -3.40 -28.34
C ASP A 387 -3.45 -4.11 -29.71
N ALA A 388 -3.00 -3.42 -30.78
CA ALA A 388 -2.82 -3.97 -32.11
C ALA A 388 -1.67 -3.27 -32.82
N GLY A 389 -1.11 -3.91 -33.84
CA GLY A 389 0.06 -3.43 -34.55
C GLY A 389 1.37 -3.77 -33.84
N SER A 390 2.44 -3.08 -34.22
CA SER A 390 3.75 -3.26 -33.63
C SER A 390 4.55 -1.97 -33.55
N VAL A 391 5.39 -1.85 -32.51
CA VAL A 391 6.43 -0.81 -32.40
C VAL A 391 7.78 -1.49 -32.47
N THR A 392 8.63 -1.05 -33.37
CA THR A 392 9.99 -1.59 -33.50
C THR A 392 11.03 -0.52 -33.20
N VAL A 393 12.14 -0.93 -32.57
CA VAL A 393 13.34 -0.13 -32.33
C VAL A 393 14.53 -0.92 -32.84
N GLY A 394 15.41 -0.30 -33.63
CA GLY A 394 16.53 -1.01 -34.26
C GLY A 394 16.09 -2.18 -35.14
N GLY A 395 14.91 -2.08 -35.79
CA GLY A 395 14.36 -3.09 -36.69
C GLY A 395 13.70 -4.30 -36.02
N HIS A 396 13.64 -4.36 -34.70
CA HIS A 396 13.00 -5.45 -33.94
C HIS A 396 11.87 -4.94 -33.07
N ASP A 397 10.80 -5.74 -32.92
CA ASP A 397 9.66 -5.41 -32.04
C ASP A 397 10.13 -5.22 -30.59
N VAL A 398 9.68 -4.16 -29.94
CA VAL A 398 10.04 -3.85 -28.54
C VAL A 398 9.70 -4.99 -27.58
N ARG A 399 8.75 -5.85 -27.92
CA ARG A 399 8.34 -7.03 -27.14
C ARG A 399 9.35 -8.18 -27.19
N GLN A 400 10.30 -8.14 -28.13
CA GLN A 400 11.32 -9.18 -28.30
C GLN A 400 12.60 -8.92 -27.48
N TYR A 401 12.79 -7.68 -27.00
CA TYR A 401 13.95 -7.31 -26.21
C TYR A 401 13.83 -7.71 -24.74
N ASP A 402 14.99 -7.89 -24.12
CA ASP A 402 15.09 -7.75 -22.66
C ASP A 402 14.73 -6.33 -22.24
N LEU A 403 13.89 -6.20 -21.19
CA LEU A 403 13.35 -4.90 -20.76
C LEU A 403 14.44 -3.96 -20.25
N GLU A 404 15.46 -4.49 -19.58
CA GLU A 404 16.57 -3.71 -19.06
C GLU A 404 17.41 -3.17 -20.21
N VAL A 405 17.79 -4.05 -21.13
CA VAL A 405 18.55 -3.69 -22.34
C VAL A 405 17.79 -2.66 -23.19
N LEU A 406 16.50 -2.84 -23.43
CA LEU A 406 15.70 -1.87 -24.18
C LEU A 406 15.68 -0.51 -23.48
N ARG A 407 15.39 -0.48 -22.18
CA ARG A 407 15.26 0.77 -21.40
C ARG A 407 16.59 1.45 -21.12
N ASP A 408 17.70 0.75 -21.24
CA ASP A 408 19.04 1.36 -21.20
C ASP A 408 19.36 2.07 -22.50
N GLN A 409 18.91 1.52 -23.63
CA GLN A 409 19.14 2.11 -24.95
C GLN A 409 18.05 3.13 -25.37
N VAL A 410 16.88 3.10 -24.74
CA VAL A 410 15.78 4.06 -24.92
C VAL A 410 15.58 4.83 -23.62
N ALA A 411 16.30 5.94 -23.44
CA ALA A 411 16.20 6.78 -22.26
C ALA A 411 15.02 7.74 -22.37
N VAL A 412 14.23 7.87 -21.29
CA VAL A 412 13.06 8.75 -21.23
C VAL A 412 13.22 9.75 -20.09
N VAL A 413 13.08 11.03 -20.41
CA VAL A 413 12.87 12.09 -19.42
C VAL A 413 11.37 12.37 -19.34
N LEU A 414 10.76 11.93 -18.27
CA LEU A 414 9.31 12.01 -18.06
C LEU A 414 8.86 13.46 -17.78
N GLN A 415 7.64 13.80 -18.12
CA GLN A 415 7.02 15.11 -17.87
C GLN A 415 7.12 15.50 -16.37
N LYS A 416 6.89 14.55 -15.46
CA LYS A 416 7.05 14.77 -14.02
C LYS A 416 8.46 14.42 -13.58
N ASN A 417 9.31 15.44 -13.48
CA ASN A 417 10.70 15.31 -13.08
C ASN A 417 10.82 15.06 -11.57
N ILE A 418 11.27 13.85 -11.19
CA ILE A 418 11.44 13.44 -9.79
C ILE A 418 12.92 13.20 -9.49
N LEU A 419 13.40 13.81 -8.41
CA LEU A 419 14.71 13.56 -7.83
C LEU A 419 14.52 12.82 -6.49
N PHE A 420 15.45 11.93 -6.19
CA PHE A 420 15.48 11.19 -4.93
C PHE A 420 16.32 11.93 -3.88
N SER A 421 16.06 11.64 -2.62
CA SER A 421 16.91 12.12 -1.52
C SER A 421 18.31 11.55 -1.65
N GLY A 422 19.33 12.41 -1.60
CA GLY A 422 20.73 12.03 -1.80
C GLY A 422 21.49 13.19 -2.40
N THR A 423 22.76 13.00 -2.73
CA THR A 423 23.57 14.02 -3.42
C THR A 423 23.13 14.18 -4.89
N ILE A 424 23.58 15.25 -5.54
CA ILE A 424 23.41 15.40 -6.98
C ILE A 424 24.08 14.22 -7.70
N LEU A 425 25.27 13.80 -7.29
CA LEU A 425 25.97 12.62 -7.87
C LEU A 425 25.15 11.35 -7.73
N ASP A 426 24.56 11.09 -6.56
CA ASP A 426 23.69 9.93 -6.35
C ASP A 426 22.50 9.96 -7.32
N ASN A 427 21.90 11.12 -7.52
CA ASN A 427 20.81 11.29 -8.46
C ASN A 427 21.22 11.09 -9.92
N LEU A 428 22.41 11.50 -10.31
CA LEU A 428 22.95 11.31 -11.67
C LEU A 428 23.27 9.82 -11.94
N ARG A 429 23.82 9.12 -10.96
CA ARG A 429 24.16 7.68 -11.04
C ARG A 429 22.95 6.76 -11.20
N TRP A 430 21.75 7.24 -11.05
CA TRP A 430 20.56 6.50 -11.49
C TRP A 430 20.54 6.26 -13.02
N GLY A 431 21.24 7.07 -13.79
CA GLY A 431 21.43 6.85 -15.22
C GLY A 431 22.48 5.77 -15.54
N ASN A 432 23.57 5.75 -14.77
CA ASN A 432 24.63 4.74 -14.84
C ASN A 432 25.31 4.67 -13.47
N GLU A 433 25.17 3.54 -12.78
CA GLU A 433 25.69 3.32 -11.42
C GLU A 433 27.24 3.43 -11.36
N ASP A 434 27.91 2.98 -12.41
CA ASP A 434 29.36 2.96 -12.53
C ASP A 434 29.94 4.28 -13.08
N ALA A 435 29.12 5.30 -13.32
CA ALA A 435 29.58 6.57 -13.88
C ALA A 435 30.57 7.25 -12.94
N THR A 436 31.72 7.65 -13.52
CA THR A 436 32.73 8.46 -12.80
C THR A 436 32.19 9.87 -12.53
N GLU A 437 32.83 10.59 -11.62
CA GLU A 437 32.45 11.98 -11.33
C GLU A 437 32.63 12.86 -12.58
N GLU A 438 33.68 12.62 -13.37
CA GLU A 438 33.95 13.34 -14.62
C GLU A 438 32.86 13.11 -15.65
N GLU A 439 32.36 11.87 -15.80
CA GLU A 439 31.25 11.56 -16.70
C GLU A 439 29.94 12.26 -16.23
N CYS A 440 29.70 12.29 -14.93
CA CYS A 440 28.57 13.01 -14.33
C CYS A 440 28.64 14.53 -14.62
N ILE A 441 29.85 15.12 -14.47
CA ILE A 441 30.09 16.53 -14.76
C ILE A 441 29.87 16.81 -16.24
N GLU A 442 30.36 15.96 -17.13
CA GLU A 442 30.21 16.13 -18.57
C GLU A 442 28.72 16.03 -18.99
N ALA A 443 27.99 15.06 -18.46
CA ALA A 443 26.54 14.96 -18.71
C ALA A 443 25.78 16.21 -18.19
N CYS A 444 26.21 16.78 -17.07
CA CYS A 444 25.65 18.05 -16.55
C CYS A 444 25.97 19.25 -17.44
N ARG A 445 27.15 19.30 -18.04
CA ARG A 445 27.50 20.34 -19.04
C ARG A 445 26.62 20.26 -20.26
N GLN A 446 26.44 19.04 -20.79
CA GLN A 446 25.58 18.78 -21.94
C GLN A 446 24.12 19.16 -21.66
N ALA A 447 23.66 18.99 -20.44
CA ALA A 447 22.32 19.40 -19.99
C ALA A 447 22.26 20.85 -19.47
N CYS A 448 23.33 21.65 -19.60
CA CYS A 448 23.46 23.00 -19.05
C CYS A 448 23.16 23.07 -17.54
N ALA A 449 23.47 22.00 -16.79
CA ALA A 449 23.20 21.93 -15.36
C ALA A 449 24.41 22.36 -14.51
N ASP A 450 25.64 22.26 -15.01
CA ASP A 450 26.86 22.59 -14.29
C ASP A 450 26.92 24.06 -13.82
N GLU A 451 26.37 25.00 -14.60
CA GLU A 451 26.35 26.43 -14.26
C GLU A 451 25.68 26.72 -12.90
N PHE A 452 24.59 26.05 -12.57
CA PHE A 452 23.94 26.27 -11.28
C PHE A 452 24.52 25.37 -10.19
N ILE A 453 25.02 24.18 -10.54
CA ILE A 453 25.65 23.25 -9.59
C ILE A 453 26.92 23.90 -9.01
N GLU A 454 27.73 24.52 -9.84
CA GLU A 454 28.95 25.22 -9.41
C GLU A 454 28.69 26.40 -8.45
N ARG A 455 27.46 26.92 -8.42
CA ARG A 455 27.05 27.99 -7.47
C ARG A 455 26.63 27.44 -6.11
N PHE A 456 26.40 26.14 -5.99
CA PHE A 456 26.09 25.55 -4.68
C PHE A 456 27.36 25.42 -3.83
N PRO A 457 27.27 25.59 -2.49
CA PRO A 457 28.43 25.48 -1.61
C PRO A 457 29.15 24.13 -1.73
N ASP A 458 28.35 23.03 -1.81
CA ASP A 458 28.85 21.67 -1.87
C ASP A 458 28.88 21.10 -3.30
N LYS A 459 28.62 21.96 -4.32
CA LYS A 459 28.64 21.61 -5.74
C LYS A 459 27.88 20.29 -6.02
N TYR A 460 28.52 19.31 -6.65
CA TYR A 460 27.95 18.01 -6.97
C TYR A 460 27.60 17.14 -5.75
N ASN A 461 28.17 17.45 -4.57
CA ASN A 461 27.82 16.80 -3.30
C ASN A 461 26.65 17.49 -2.59
N THR A 462 26.03 18.52 -3.20
CA THR A 462 24.85 19.16 -2.64
C THR A 462 23.73 18.15 -2.46
N TRP A 463 23.14 18.13 -1.25
CA TRP A 463 22.04 17.24 -0.90
C TRP A 463 20.75 17.71 -1.55
N ILE A 464 20.08 16.80 -2.23
CA ILE A 464 18.73 16.97 -2.77
C ILE A 464 17.73 16.38 -1.79
N GLU A 465 16.71 17.14 -1.42
CA GLU A 465 15.60 16.68 -0.59
C GLU A 465 14.62 15.83 -1.40
N GLN A 466 13.75 15.10 -0.70
CA GLN A 466 12.75 14.23 -1.32
C GLN A 466 11.90 14.97 -2.37
N GLY A 467 11.87 14.44 -3.59
CA GLY A 467 11.18 15.06 -4.73
C GLY A 467 11.87 16.32 -5.24
N GLY A 468 13.08 16.66 -4.77
CA GLY A 468 13.83 17.84 -5.18
C GLY A 468 13.19 19.14 -4.70
N SER A 469 12.61 19.19 -3.49
CA SER A 469 11.90 20.37 -2.99
C SER A 469 12.79 21.61 -2.83
N ASN A 470 14.09 21.41 -2.69
CA ASN A 470 15.11 22.44 -2.53
C ASN A 470 15.77 22.92 -3.84
N VAL A 471 15.29 22.47 -5.01
CA VAL A 471 15.77 22.93 -6.32
C VAL A 471 14.60 23.40 -7.19
N SER A 472 14.85 24.36 -8.10
CA SER A 472 13.81 24.89 -9.00
C SER A 472 13.36 23.87 -10.05
N GLY A 473 12.19 24.08 -10.69
CA GLY A 473 11.67 23.22 -11.73
C GLY A 473 12.65 23.03 -12.89
N GLY A 474 13.23 24.10 -13.40
CA GLY A 474 14.23 24.04 -14.48
C GLY A 474 15.54 23.36 -14.05
N GLN A 475 15.96 23.48 -12.78
CA GLN A 475 17.11 22.73 -12.26
C GLN A 475 16.83 21.24 -12.21
N LYS A 476 15.62 20.84 -11.73
CA LYS A 476 15.18 19.42 -11.75
C LYS A 476 15.20 18.84 -13.15
N GLN A 477 14.64 19.58 -14.11
CA GLN A 477 14.60 19.14 -15.51
C GLN A 477 16.00 18.88 -16.06
N ARG A 478 16.92 19.82 -15.89
CA ARG A 478 18.31 19.70 -16.34
C ARG A 478 19.05 18.53 -15.69
N LEU A 479 18.83 18.27 -14.39
CA LEU A 479 19.39 17.09 -13.71
C LEU A 479 18.78 15.79 -14.24
N CYS A 480 17.50 15.73 -14.55
CA CYS A 480 16.87 14.57 -15.16
C CYS A 480 17.34 14.32 -16.60
N ILE A 481 17.62 15.38 -17.36
CA ILE A 481 18.24 15.28 -18.69
C ILE A 481 19.67 14.72 -18.56
N ALA A 482 20.49 15.27 -17.66
CA ALA A 482 21.86 14.77 -17.41
C ALA A 482 21.86 13.28 -17.01
N ARG A 483 20.91 12.87 -16.16
CA ARG A 483 20.70 11.46 -15.79
C ARG A 483 20.43 10.59 -17.01
N ALA A 484 19.58 11.03 -17.93
CA ALA A 484 19.25 10.29 -19.15
C ALA A 484 20.45 10.19 -20.11
N LEU A 485 21.27 11.24 -20.21
CA LEU A 485 22.47 11.28 -21.06
C LEU A 485 23.56 10.30 -20.58
N LEU A 486 23.66 10.07 -19.26
CA LEU A 486 24.62 9.11 -18.69
C LEU A 486 24.39 7.67 -19.15
N LYS A 487 23.20 7.32 -19.60
CA LYS A 487 22.92 6.02 -20.25
C LYS A 487 23.60 5.87 -21.61
N LYS A 488 24.03 6.97 -22.25
CA LYS A 488 24.54 7.01 -23.63
C LYS A 488 23.57 6.30 -24.61
N PRO A 489 22.27 6.67 -24.60
CA PRO A 489 21.21 5.92 -25.26
C PRO A 489 21.25 6.05 -26.77
N LYS A 490 20.68 5.07 -27.49
CA LYS A 490 20.43 5.15 -28.94
C LYS A 490 19.18 5.97 -29.29
N VAL A 491 18.22 6.02 -28.34
CA VAL A 491 17.02 6.85 -28.45
C VAL A 491 16.85 7.66 -27.15
N LEU A 492 16.72 8.97 -27.27
CA LEU A 492 16.45 9.90 -26.17
C LEU A 492 15.06 10.52 -26.35
N ILE A 493 14.18 10.31 -25.39
CA ILE A 493 12.82 10.84 -25.37
C ILE A 493 12.72 11.92 -24.30
N LEU A 494 12.27 13.11 -24.70
CA LEU A 494 12.07 14.26 -23.82
C LEU A 494 10.57 14.60 -23.82
N ASP A 495 9.83 14.18 -22.78
CA ASP A 495 8.40 14.45 -22.66
C ASP A 495 8.18 15.75 -21.86
N ASP A 496 7.94 16.85 -22.59
CA ASP A 496 7.72 18.21 -22.04
C ASP A 496 8.80 18.65 -21.03
N SER A 497 10.03 18.13 -21.22
CA SER A 497 11.12 18.20 -20.23
C SER A 497 11.87 19.51 -20.24
N THR A 498 11.51 20.48 -21.07
CA THR A 498 12.12 21.81 -21.13
C THR A 498 11.14 22.94 -20.88
N SER A 499 9.89 22.62 -20.54
CA SER A 499 8.81 23.61 -20.32
C SER A 499 9.07 24.59 -19.16
N ALA A 500 9.83 24.17 -18.13
CA ALA A 500 10.22 25.00 -17.00
C ALA A 500 11.64 25.62 -17.14
N VAL A 501 12.29 25.40 -18.29
CA VAL A 501 13.60 25.99 -18.60
C VAL A 501 13.37 27.25 -19.45
N ASP A 502 14.19 28.28 -19.24
CA ASP A 502 14.13 29.48 -20.07
C ASP A 502 14.54 29.20 -21.52
N THR A 503 14.06 30.01 -22.47
CA THR A 503 14.23 29.80 -23.91
C THR A 503 15.70 29.75 -24.34
N ALA A 504 16.58 30.55 -23.70
CA ALA A 504 18.00 30.58 -24.06
C ALA A 504 18.70 29.28 -23.62
N THR A 505 18.42 28.80 -22.41
CA THR A 505 18.96 27.54 -21.89
C THR A 505 18.41 26.35 -22.69
N ASP A 506 17.12 26.33 -23.06
CA ASP A 506 16.53 25.28 -23.90
C ASP A 506 17.22 25.22 -25.28
N ALA A 507 17.49 26.38 -25.90
CA ALA A 507 18.25 26.44 -27.17
C ALA A 507 19.69 25.90 -27.00
N ASN A 508 20.36 26.17 -25.90
CA ASN A 508 21.70 25.65 -25.62
C ASN A 508 21.70 24.13 -25.41
N ILE A 509 20.73 23.59 -24.68
CA ILE A 509 20.57 22.13 -24.49
C ILE A 509 20.39 21.45 -25.85
N ARG A 510 19.52 22.00 -26.73
CA ARG A 510 19.30 21.44 -28.06
C ARG A 510 20.54 21.50 -28.95
N ARG A 511 21.29 22.60 -28.89
CA ARG A 511 22.57 22.70 -29.62
C ARG A 511 23.56 21.67 -29.12
N SER A 512 23.69 21.52 -27.81
CA SER A 512 24.51 20.48 -27.19
C SER A 512 24.16 19.08 -27.70
N PHE A 513 22.87 18.75 -27.84
CA PHE A 513 22.44 17.43 -28.36
C PHE A 513 22.86 17.18 -29.81
N VAL A 514 22.86 18.22 -30.66
CA VAL A 514 23.32 18.09 -32.03
C VAL A 514 24.84 17.85 -32.10
N GLU A 515 25.59 18.55 -31.23
CA GLU A 515 27.04 18.51 -31.22
C GLU A 515 27.62 17.28 -30.52
N THR A 516 27.01 16.86 -29.38
CA THR A 516 27.60 15.83 -28.51
C THR A 516 27.06 14.42 -28.74
N ILE A 517 25.80 14.29 -29.16
CA ILE A 517 25.13 13.00 -29.40
C ILE A 517 24.46 12.91 -30.78
N PRO A 518 25.19 13.17 -31.89
CA PRO A 518 24.60 13.22 -33.24
C PRO A 518 23.97 11.91 -33.70
N GLY A 519 24.49 10.76 -33.24
CA GLY A 519 23.99 9.42 -33.59
C GLY A 519 22.77 8.95 -32.83
N THR A 520 22.37 9.66 -31.76
CA THR A 520 21.20 9.33 -30.98
C THR A 520 19.93 9.88 -31.64
N THR A 521 18.89 9.07 -31.78
CA THR A 521 17.57 9.52 -32.22
C THR A 521 16.89 10.29 -31.07
N LYS A 522 16.35 11.47 -31.37
CA LYS A 522 15.77 12.34 -30.34
C LYS A 522 14.29 12.56 -30.62
N ILE A 523 13.45 12.25 -29.64
CA ILE A 523 12.01 12.52 -29.67
C ILE A 523 11.73 13.64 -28.67
N ILE A 524 11.36 14.81 -29.16
CA ILE A 524 11.10 15.99 -28.36
C ILE A 524 9.61 16.30 -28.37
N ILE A 525 8.93 15.95 -27.30
CA ILE A 525 7.52 16.33 -27.11
C ILE A 525 7.51 17.72 -26.49
N ALA A 526 6.89 18.67 -27.17
CA ALA A 526 6.81 20.05 -26.70
C ALA A 526 5.42 20.63 -26.90
N GLN A 527 5.10 21.63 -26.08
CA GLN A 527 3.90 22.44 -26.22
C GLN A 527 4.17 23.68 -27.08
N ARG A 528 5.45 24.10 -27.20
CA ARG A 528 5.87 25.26 -27.97
C ARG A 528 6.52 24.84 -29.28
N ILE A 529 6.10 25.48 -30.39
CA ILE A 529 6.70 25.24 -31.72
C ILE A 529 8.18 25.67 -31.72
N SER A 530 8.54 26.75 -31.02
CA SER A 530 9.93 27.22 -30.89
C SER A 530 10.90 26.15 -30.39
N SER A 531 10.40 25.16 -29.63
CA SER A 531 11.21 24.05 -29.12
C SER A 531 11.45 22.95 -30.15
N ILE A 532 10.66 22.86 -31.21
CA ILE A 532 10.72 21.75 -32.20
C ILE A 532 10.86 22.21 -33.64
N GLN A 533 10.79 23.50 -33.92
CA GLN A 533 10.86 24.03 -35.33
C GLN A 533 12.13 23.64 -36.09
N HIS A 534 13.21 23.30 -35.36
CA HIS A 534 14.49 22.90 -35.93
C HIS A 534 14.65 21.37 -36.02
N ALA A 535 13.61 20.61 -35.67
CA ALA A 535 13.60 19.16 -35.84
C ALA A 535 13.59 18.77 -37.32
N ASP A 536 14.18 17.62 -37.67
CA ASP A 536 14.19 17.11 -39.05
C ASP A 536 12.77 16.89 -39.55
N LYS A 537 11.90 16.34 -38.68
CA LYS A 537 10.45 16.19 -38.92
C LYS A 537 9.66 16.48 -37.66
N ILE A 538 8.44 16.89 -37.85
CA ILE A 538 7.49 17.15 -36.76
C ILE A 538 6.27 16.25 -36.95
N LEU A 539 5.94 15.50 -35.90
CA LEU A 539 4.72 14.71 -35.80
C LEU A 539 3.61 15.55 -35.16
N VAL A 540 2.54 15.79 -35.90
CA VAL A 540 1.36 16.47 -35.43
C VAL A 540 0.31 15.42 -35.08
N LEU A 541 -0.01 15.28 -33.78
CA LEU A 541 -1.05 14.37 -33.26
C LEU A 541 -2.33 15.12 -32.98
N ASP A 542 -3.44 14.62 -33.50
CA ASP A 542 -4.78 15.13 -33.20
C ASP A 542 -5.77 13.99 -32.98
N GLY A 543 -6.49 14.00 -31.83
CA GLY A 543 -7.46 12.96 -31.48
C GLY A 543 -6.90 11.53 -31.55
N GLY A 544 -5.63 11.33 -31.22
CA GLY A 544 -4.99 10.02 -31.24
C GLY A 544 -4.54 9.54 -32.64
N LYS A 545 -4.58 10.40 -33.65
CA LYS A 545 -4.19 10.09 -35.04
C LYS A 545 -3.09 11.01 -35.53
N ILE A 546 -2.37 10.57 -36.54
CA ILE A 546 -1.38 11.40 -37.24
C ILE A 546 -2.12 12.39 -38.15
N SER A 547 -2.03 13.69 -37.83
CA SER A 547 -2.53 14.77 -38.66
C SER A 547 -1.48 15.21 -39.71
N GLY A 548 -0.19 15.10 -39.39
CA GLY A 548 0.91 15.41 -40.29
C GLY A 548 2.24 14.91 -39.77
N PHE A 549 3.16 14.57 -40.68
CA PHE A 549 4.52 14.16 -40.34
C PHE A 549 5.48 14.65 -41.44
N ALA A 550 6.05 15.84 -41.24
CA ALA A 550 6.91 16.51 -42.24
C ALA A 550 7.80 17.56 -41.55
N SER A 551 8.61 18.29 -42.33
CA SER A 551 9.40 19.42 -41.84
C SER A 551 8.52 20.60 -41.41
N HIS A 552 9.07 21.52 -40.60
CA HIS A 552 8.39 22.74 -40.16
C HIS A 552 7.80 23.53 -41.32
N ASP A 553 8.60 23.81 -42.35
CA ASP A 553 8.20 24.62 -43.52
C ASP A 553 7.10 23.95 -44.36
N GLU A 554 7.10 22.64 -44.43
CA GLU A 554 6.10 21.86 -45.15
C GLU A 554 4.78 21.80 -44.37
N LEU A 555 4.83 21.59 -43.05
CA LEU A 555 3.63 21.59 -42.21
C LEU A 555 2.94 22.96 -42.15
N LEU A 556 3.68 24.04 -42.16
CA LEU A 556 3.10 25.39 -42.30
C LEU A 556 2.27 25.57 -43.56
N LYS A 557 2.62 24.86 -44.64
CA LYS A 557 1.90 24.93 -45.93
C LYS A 557 0.75 23.93 -46.02
N THR A 558 0.93 22.73 -45.47
CA THR A 558 0.05 21.59 -45.70
C THR A 558 -0.91 21.27 -44.57
N ASN A 559 -0.54 21.59 -43.30
CA ASN A 559 -1.29 21.21 -42.14
C ASN A 559 -1.97 22.42 -41.45
N ALA A 560 -3.30 22.41 -41.44
CA ALA A 560 -4.10 23.52 -40.89
C ALA A 560 -3.94 23.63 -39.34
N ILE A 561 -3.90 22.48 -38.65
CA ILE A 561 -3.76 22.44 -37.17
C ILE A 561 -2.42 22.98 -36.74
N TYR A 562 -1.34 22.57 -37.45
CA TYR A 562 0.00 23.05 -37.12
C TYR A 562 0.14 24.56 -37.37
N ARG A 563 -0.48 25.07 -38.42
CA ARG A 563 -0.50 26.50 -38.75
C ARG A 563 -1.25 27.29 -37.68
N GLU A 564 -2.42 26.81 -37.26
CA GLU A 564 -3.22 27.45 -36.22
C GLU A 564 -2.42 27.55 -34.89
N ILE A 565 -1.76 26.45 -34.49
CA ILE A 565 -0.90 26.45 -33.29
C ILE A 565 0.24 27.47 -33.44
N ASN A 566 0.87 27.54 -34.62
CA ASN A 566 1.95 28.47 -34.85
C ASN A 566 1.51 29.94 -34.82
N ASP A 567 0.38 30.25 -35.45
CA ASP A 567 -0.14 31.62 -35.54
C ASP A 567 -0.56 32.13 -34.14
N VAL A 568 -1.19 31.29 -33.34
CA VAL A 568 -1.55 31.61 -31.95
C VAL A 568 -0.29 31.90 -31.11
N GLN A 569 0.74 31.06 -31.20
CA GLN A 569 1.97 31.23 -30.42
C GLN A 569 2.79 32.45 -30.86
N GLN A 570 2.78 32.79 -32.14
CA GLN A 570 3.45 34.01 -32.62
C GLN A 570 2.73 35.31 -32.22
N GLN A 571 1.41 35.27 -32.06
CA GLN A 571 0.64 36.40 -31.55
C GLN A 571 0.93 36.64 -30.06
N ASP A 572 1.01 35.60 -29.25
CA ASP A 572 1.34 35.71 -27.81
C ASP A 572 2.77 36.24 -27.58
N ASP A 573 3.75 35.82 -28.37
CA ASP A 573 5.14 36.33 -28.28
C ASP A 573 5.24 37.78 -28.75
N GLY A 574 4.40 38.22 -29.70
CA GLY A 574 4.37 39.60 -30.20
C GLY A 574 3.76 40.64 -29.24
N ASP A 575 2.82 40.23 -28.38
CA ASP A 575 2.22 41.15 -27.37
C ASP A 575 3.18 41.43 -26.21
N PHE A 576 4.08 40.52 -25.84
CA PHE A 576 5.08 40.78 -24.78
C PHE A 576 6.18 41.73 -25.20
N ASP A 577 6.53 41.84 -26.49
CA ASP A 577 7.54 42.79 -26.98
C ASP A 577 7.00 44.22 -27.12
N MET A 578 5.68 44.42 -27.15
CA MET A 578 5.06 45.74 -27.26
C MET A 578 4.85 46.44 -25.91
N GLU A 579 4.78 45.72 -24.79
CA GLU A 579 4.63 46.31 -23.45
C GLU A 579 5.95 46.74 -22.78
N GLY A 580 7.11 46.39 -23.34
CA GLY A 580 8.45 46.73 -22.83
C GLY A 580 9.00 48.07 -23.32
N GLY A 581 8.25 48.86 -24.07
CA GLY A 581 8.69 50.11 -24.74
C GLY A 581 7.84 51.34 -24.44
N ALA A 582 7.55 51.64 -23.16
CA ALA A 582 7.00 52.95 -22.77
C ALA A 582 7.56 53.41 -21.41
#